data_c9ac63e8a450eb0ff20e0a16c8d2b1de
#
_entry.id   c9ac63e8a450eb0ff20e0a16c8d2b1de
#
_cell.length_a   1.000
_cell.length_b   1.000
_cell.length_c   1.000
_cell.angle_alpha   90.00
_cell.angle_beta   90.00
_cell.angle_gamma   90.00
#
_symmetry.space_group_name_H-M   'P 1'
#
loop_
_entity.id
_entity.type
_entity.pdbx_description
1 polymer ?
#
loop_
_entity_poly.entity_id
_entity_poly.type
_entity_poly.pdbx_seq_one_letter_code
_entity_poly.pdbx_strand_id
1 'polypeptide(L)'
;MTASDLLLVIALSAAIAAVVGAAAWLVLRSIARAPIVVHLVTVVVAAVAAVVGGVLIAAQAMYLSEHDARVTIAIALTSGTVAVITAMILGSRISRSARELRSVAEDLGRDVPVTDRPLPVREFRDVLDQLAASDARLRAARDAITRQEHARSELVTRIAHDLRVPLAGIRAQAEALQDGLAADPDRYLARITAQVDRVDALVSDLFAVSQIDAGTLAPRRQRVSLADLASDAAADLRSLADAAGIRLEVTASDAAVVDADPGQLARAVANVLANAIQHVPAGGHVDVSVRTDGDRVRVTVEDDGPGFGDGETASAFEAGWRGSTARSPHRLDVTGGAGLGLAITRGIARAHGGDASAENRPGGGARVLFELPAPPAETARS
;
A
#
# COMPACT_ATOMS: atom_id res chain seq x y z
N MET A 1 -1.93 -19.82 -78.04
CA MET A 1 -1.28 -18.78 -77.24
C MET A 1 0.25 -19.00 -77.32
N THR A 2 0.95 -18.05 -77.82
CA THR A 2 2.39 -18.10 -77.72
C THR A 2 2.84 -17.70 -76.29
N ALA A 3 4.02 -18.08 -75.85
CA ALA A 3 4.56 -17.69 -74.55
C ALA A 3 4.63 -16.15 -74.39
N SER A 4 4.80 -15.42 -75.48
CA SER A 4 4.79 -13.96 -75.56
C SER A 4 3.40 -13.36 -75.25
N ASP A 5 2.31 -13.99 -75.72
CA ASP A 5 0.92 -13.50 -75.48
C ASP A 5 0.56 -13.66 -74.02
N LEU A 6 0.94 -14.78 -73.38
CA LEU A 6 0.72 -15.03 -71.95
C LEU A 6 1.48 -14.00 -71.09
N LEU A 7 2.74 -13.73 -71.39
CA LEU A 7 3.53 -12.72 -70.68
C LEU A 7 2.96 -11.31 -70.81
N LEU A 8 2.41 -10.95 -71.99
CA LEU A 8 1.77 -9.65 -72.21
C LEU A 8 0.52 -9.51 -71.35
N VAL A 9 -0.34 -10.53 -71.28
CA VAL A 9 -1.57 -10.52 -70.46
C VAL A 9 -1.21 -10.41 -68.98
N ILE A 10 -0.22 -11.16 -68.51
CA ILE A 10 0.23 -11.07 -67.11
C ILE A 10 0.77 -9.66 -66.81
N ALA A 11 1.62 -9.10 -67.68
CA ALA A 11 2.21 -7.77 -67.45
C ALA A 11 1.10 -6.67 -67.43
N LEU A 12 0.12 -6.74 -68.31
CA LEU A 12 -0.97 -5.74 -68.38
C LEU A 12 -1.93 -5.85 -67.19
N SER A 13 -2.23 -7.08 -66.76
CA SER A 13 -3.04 -7.32 -65.54
C SER A 13 -2.32 -6.85 -64.29
N ALA A 14 -1.02 -7.07 -64.18
CA ALA A 14 -0.20 -6.57 -63.09
C ALA A 14 -0.14 -5.02 -63.06
N ALA A 15 -0.06 -4.39 -64.22
CA ALA A 15 -0.04 -2.93 -64.36
C ALA A 15 -1.41 -2.32 -63.83
N ILE A 16 -2.55 -2.92 -64.19
CA ILE A 16 -3.85 -2.48 -63.65
C ILE A 16 -3.96 -2.68 -62.15
N ALA A 17 -3.55 -3.84 -61.65
CA ALA A 17 -3.54 -4.10 -60.22
C ALA A 17 -2.67 -3.08 -59.46
N ALA A 18 -1.54 -2.71 -60.00
CA ALA A 18 -0.65 -1.67 -59.47
C ALA A 18 -1.32 -0.27 -59.47
N VAL A 19 -2.01 0.11 -60.56
CA VAL A 19 -2.71 1.39 -60.64
C VAL A 19 -3.86 1.44 -59.66
N VAL A 20 -4.67 0.38 -59.57
CA VAL A 20 -5.81 0.28 -58.62
C VAL A 20 -5.29 0.29 -57.17
N GLY A 21 -4.20 -0.43 -56.91
CA GLY A 21 -3.54 -0.44 -55.60
C GLY A 21 -3.00 0.94 -55.19
N ALA A 22 -2.37 1.65 -56.09
CA ALA A 22 -1.88 3.01 -55.87
C ALA A 22 -3.06 3.99 -55.61
N ALA A 23 -4.13 3.90 -56.38
CA ALA A 23 -5.33 4.69 -56.16
C ALA A 23 -5.96 4.40 -54.80
N ALA A 24 -6.09 3.12 -54.44
CA ALA A 24 -6.59 2.70 -53.12
C ALA A 24 -5.72 3.22 -51.97
N TRP A 25 -4.37 3.17 -52.11
CA TRP A 25 -3.44 3.72 -51.16
C TRP A 25 -3.59 5.24 -50.98
N LEU A 26 -3.76 6.00 -52.05
CA LEU A 26 -4.03 7.43 -52.01
C LEU A 26 -5.37 7.74 -51.27
N VAL A 27 -6.41 6.98 -51.58
CA VAL A 27 -7.72 7.08 -50.90
C VAL A 27 -7.54 6.78 -49.38
N LEU A 28 -6.91 5.67 -49.03
CA LEU A 28 -6.65 5.30 -47.64
C LEU A 28 -5.88 6.37 -46.88
N ARG A 29 -4.92 6.99 -47.53
CA ARG A 29 -4.14 8.11 -46.95
C ARG A 29 -4.99 9.36 -46.73
N SER A 30 -5.92 9.67 -47.65
CA SER A 30 -6.80 10.82 -47.51
C SER A 30 -7.90 10.63 -46.42
N ILE A 31 -8.28 9.38 -46.17
CA ILE A 31 -9.32 9.00 -45.18
C ILE A 31 -8.68 8.42 -43.89
N ALA A 32 -7.43 8.77 -43.55
CA ALA A 32 -6.71 8.21 -42.41
C ALA A 32 -7.44 8.29 -41.05
N ARG A 33 -8.40 9.20 -40.93
CA ARG A 33 -9.25 9.36 -39.72
C ARG A 33 -10.60 8.63 -39.80
N ALA A 34 -10.89 7.94 -40.90
CA ALA A 34 -12.15 7.22 -41.06
C ALA A 34 -12.20 5.94 -40.17
N PRO A 35 -13.39 5.45 -39.87
CA PRO A 35 -13.54 4.17 -39.16
C PRO A 35 -12.89 3.01 -39.90
N ILE A 36 -12.39 2.01 -39.14
CA ILE A 36 -11.75 0.79 -39.66
C ILE A 36 -12.58 0.11 -40.75
N VAL A 37 -13.92 0.14 -40.62
CA VAL A 37 -14.85 -0.39 -41.62
C VAL A 37 -14.58 0.21 -42.99
N VAL A 38 -14.41 1.53 -43.09
CA VAL A 38 -14.19 2.24 -44.36
C VAL A 38 -12.85 1.82 -45.00
N HIS A 39 -11.82 1.66 -44.20
CA HIS A 39 -10.49 1.17 -44.68
C HIS A 39 -10.62 -0.26 -45.22
N LEU A 40 -11.32 -1.13 -44.53
CA LEU A 40 -11.50 -2.54 -44.90
C LEU A 40 -12.32 -2.68 -46.16
N VAL A 41 -13.42 -1.92 -46.29
CA VAL A 41 -14.24 -1.87 -47.49
C VAL A 41 -13.46 -1.33 -48.69
N THR A 42 -12.67 -0.26 -48.51
CA THR A 42 -11.84 0.32 -49.58
C THR A 42 -10.85 -0.71 -50.13
N VAL A 43 -10.16 -1.47 -49.22
CA VAL A 43 -9.22 -2.53 -49.66
C VAL A 43 -9.94 -3.62 -50.42
N VAL A 44 -11.08 -4.08 -49.97
CA VAL A 44 -11.86 -5.14 -50.66
C VAL A 44 -12.39 -4.66 -52.01
N VAL A 45 -12.90 -3.44 -52.08
CA VAL A 45 -13.38 -2.85 -53.33
C VAL A 45 -12.18 -2.72 -54.36
N ALA A 46 -11.05 -2.27 -53.89
CA ALA A 46 -9.83 -2.19 -54.74
C ALA A 46 -9.40 -3.57 -55.24
N ALA A 47 -9.41 -4.60 -54.39
CA ALA A 47 -9.09 -5.96 -54.80
C ALA A 47 -10.06 -6.50 -55.85
N VAL A 48 -11.35 -6.28 -55.66
CA VAL A 48 -12.40 -6.66 -56.66
C VAL A 48 -12.20 -5.91 -57.96
N ALA A 49 -11.97 -4.61 -57.93
CA ALA A 49 -11.70 -3.79 -59.11
C ALA A 49 -10.45 -4.25 -59.90
N ALA A 50 -9.39 -4.62 -59.21
CA ALA A 50 -8.17 -5.17 -59.80
C ALA A 50 -8.44 -6.52 -60.52
N VAL A 51 -9.21 -7.41 -59.88
CA VAL A 51 -9.59 -8.70 -60.49
C VAL A 51 -10.46 -8.50 -61.72
N VAL A 52 -11.52 -7.67 -61.64
CA VAL A 52 -12.41 -7.38 -62.76
C VAL A 52 -11.64 -6.73 -63.92
N GLY A 53 -10.74 -5.79 -63.65
CA GLY A 53 -9.88 -5.16 -64.66
C GLY A 53 -8.94 -6.16 -65.32
N GLY A 54 -8.34 -7.06 -64.60
CA GLY A 54 -7.51 -8.14 -65.15
C GLY A 54 -8.28 -9.09 -66.04
N VAL A 55 -9.46 -9.47 -65.63
CA VAL A 55 -10.38 -10.34 -66.44
C VAL A 55 -10.80 -9.68 -67.73
N LEU A 56 -11.16 -8.38 -67.71
CA LEU A 56 -11.50 -7.63 -68.91
C LEU A 56 -10.38 -7.58 -69.95
N ILE A 57 -9.12 -7.38 -69.47
CA ILE A 57 -7.96 -7.43 -70.37
C ILE A 57 -7.74 -8.82 -70.96
N ALA A 58 -7.81 -9.84 -70.11
CA ALA A 58 -7.67 -11.22 -70.56
C ALA A 58 -8.76 -11.59 -71.58
N ALA A 59 -9.97 -11.14 -71.38
CA ALA A 59 -11.10 -11.33 -72.30
C ALA A 59 -10.84 -10.68 -73.68
N GLN A 60 -10.31 -9.45 -73.70
CA GLN A 60 -9.97 -8.74 -74.94
C GLN A 60 -8.75 -9.36 -75.65
N ALA A 61 -7.75 -9.78 -74.93
CA ALA A 61 -6.51 -10.33 -75.51
C ALA A 61 -6.67 -11.77 -76.00
N MET A 62 -7.66 -12.53 -75.48
CA MET A 62 -7.82 -13.96 -75.77
C MET A 62 -9.04 -14.26 -76.68
N TYR A 63 -9.71 -13.27 -77.31
CA TYR A 63 -10.93 -13.47 -78.09
C TYR A 63 -11.96 -14.37 -77.38
N LEU A 64 -12.13 -14.18 -76.06
CA LEU A 64 -13.18 -14.86 -75.30
C LEU A 64 -14.55 -14.54 -75.89
N SER A 65 -15.45 -15.55 -75.92
CA SER A 65 -16.83 -15.30 -76.36
C SER A 65 -17.50 -14.28 -75.41
N GLU A 66 -18.38 -13.46 -75.92
CA GLU A 66 -19.16 -12.52 -75.10
C GLU A 66 -19.89 -13.21 -73.96
N HIS A 67 -20.24 -14.50 -74.10
CA HIS A 67 -20.86 -15.32 -73.07
C HIS A 67 -19.90 -15.58 -71.91
N ASP A 68 -18.68 -16.03 -72.20
CA ASP A 68 -17.72 -16.36 -71.15
C ASP A 68 -17.28 -15.12 -70.37
N ALA A 69 -17.11 -13.99 -71.06
CA ALA A 69 -16.79 -12.72 -70.42
C ALA A 69 -17.91 -12.28 -69.45
N ARG A 70 -19.21 -12.39 -69.87
CA ARG A 70 -20.34 -12.04 -69.03
C ARG A 70 -20.45 -12.94 -67.82
N VAL A 71 -20.23 -14.25 -67.98
CA VAL A 71 -20.25 -15.21 -66.83
C VAL A 71 -19.11 -14.89 -65.86
N THR A 72 -17.94 -14.66 -66.33
CA THR A 72 -16.77 -14.34 -65.45
C THR A 72 -16.97 -13.04 -64.69
N ILE A 73 -17.46 -11.99 -65.33
CA ILE A 73 -17.81 -10.71 -64.68
C ILE A 73 -18.91 -10.92 -63.64
N ALA A 74 -19.95 -11.70 -63.94
CA ALA A 74 -21.03 -11.99 -62.99
C ALA A 74 -20.49 -12.72 -61.73
N ILE A 75 -19.61 -13.71 -61.93
CA ILE A 75 -18.94 -14.41 -60.80
C ILE A 75 -18.06 -13.43 -59.98
N ALA A 76 -17.29 -12.58 -60.62
CA ALA A 76 -16.45 -11.60 -59.92
C ALA A 76 -17.23 -10.60 -59.14
N LEU A 77 -18.35 -10.09 -59.68
CA LEU A 77 -19.26 -9.14 -59.00
C LEU A 77 -19.99 -9.79 -57.81
N THR A 78 -20.51 -11.01 -57.97
CA THR A 78 -21.14 -11.72 -56.87
C THR A 78 -20.19 -12.03 -55.75
N SER A 79 -19.00 -12.57 -56.06
CA SER A 79 -17.96 -12.83 -55.06
C SER A 79 -17.47 -11.54 -54.38
N GLY A 80 -17.34 -10.45 -55.14
CA GLY A 80 -17.00 -9.13 -54.63
C GLY A 80 -18.06 -8.58 -53.66
N THR A 81 -19.34 -8.76 -54.00
CA THR A 81 -20.43 -8.33 -53.13
C THR A 81 -20.41 -9.08 -51.79
N VAL A 82 -20.22 -10.39 -51.84
CA VAL A 82 -20.09 -11.20 -50.60
C VAL A 82 -18.87 -10.75 -49.78
N ALA A 83 -17.73 -10.49 -50.41
CA ALA A 83 -16.55 -10.02 -49.75
C ALA A 83 -16.72 -8.64 -49.07
N VAL A 84 -17.42 -7.70 -49.76
CA VAL A 84 -17.75 -6.37 -49.19
C VAL A 84 -18.66 -6.52 -47.97
N ILE A 85 -19.72 -7.34 -48.06
CA ILE A 85 -20.63 -7.59 -46.94
C ILE A 85 -19.85 -8.18 -45.73
N THR A 86 -18.99 -9.17 -45.99
CA THR A 86 -18.18 -9.79 -44.94
C THR A 86 -17.25 -8.76 -44.31
N ALA A 87 -16.60 -7.92 -45.10
CA ALA A 87 -15.71 -6.84 -44.63
C ALA A 87 -16.50 -5.82 -43.78
N MET A 88 -17.70 -5.45 -44.17
CA MET A 88 -18.58 -4.56 -43.38
C MET A 88 -18.95 -5.17 -42.03
N ILE A 89 -19.34 -6.44 -42.00
CA ILE A 89 -19.68 -7.14 -40.76
C ILE A 89 -18.48 -7.20 -39.81
N LEU A 90 -17.33 -7.63 -40.31
CA LEU A 90 -16.11 -7.72 -39.54
C LEU A 90 -15.66 -6.36 -39.01
N GLY A 91 -15.60 -5.37 -39.90
CA GLY A 91 -15.20 -4.01 -39.52
C GLY A 91 -16.13 -3.37 -38.50
N SER A 92 -17.45 -3.62 -38.59
CA SER A 92 -18.42 -3.12 -37.60
C SER A 92 -18.24 -3.74 -36.23
N ARG A 93 -17.87 -5.04 -36.16
CA ARG A 93 -17.54 -5.72 -34.89
C ARG A 93 -16.30 -5.14 -34.23
N ILE A 94 -15.24 -4.96 -35.02
CA ILE A 94 -13.98 -4.37 -34.52
C ILE A 94 -14.21 -2.93 -34.04
N SER A 95 -14.91 -2.10 -34.83
CA SER A 95 -15.22 -0.71 -34.47
C SER A 95 -16.07 -0.58 -33.21
N ARG A 96 -16.95 -1.54 -32.95
CA ARG A 96 -17.78 -1.58 -31.74
C ARG A 96 -16.89 -1.89 -30.54
N SER A 97 -16.08 -2.94 -30.61
CA SER A 97 -15.15 -3.31 -29.53
C SER A 97 -14.16 -2.20 -29.20
N ALA A 98 -13.63 -1.49 -30.20
CA ALA A 98 -12.73 -0.36 -29.98
C ALA A 98 -13.43 0.82 -29.30
N ARG A 99 -14.69 1.09 -29.60
CA ARG A 99 -15.46 2.14 -28.89
C ARG A 99 -15.79 1.77 -27.47
N GLU A 100 -16.11 0.53 -27.20
CA GLU A 100 -16.35 0.01 -25.86
C GLU A 100 -15.08 0.09 -25.02
N LEU A 101 -13.91 -0.30 -25.57
CA LEU A 101 -12.62 -0.16 -24.89
C LEU A 101 -12.29 1.30 -24.55
N ARG A 102 -12.58 2.23 -25.48
CA ARG A 102 -12.37 3.66 -25.24
C ARG A 102 -13.28 4.18 -24.12
N SER A 103 -14.55 3.78 -24.07
CA SER A 103 -15.48 4.20 -23.00
C SER A 103 -15.01 3.70 -21.63
N VAL A 104 -14.49 2.47 -21.55
CA VAL A 104 -13.90 1.94 -20.31
C VAL A 104 -12.65 2.71 -19.91
N ALA A 105 -11.80 3.05 -20.88
CA ALA A 105 -10.60 3.84 -20.60
C ALA A 105 -10.91 5.28 -20.14
N GLU A 106 -12.00 5.88 -20.62
CA GLU A 106 -12.47 7.20 -20.18
C GLU A 106 -13.13 7.16 -18.78
N ASP A 107 -13.66 6.00 -18.36
CA ASP A 107 -14.23 5.77 -17.02
C ASP A 107 -13.16 5.35 -15.98
N LEU A 108 -11.92 5.04 -16.42
CA LEU A 108 -10.81 4.72 -15.51
C LEU A 108 -10.54 5.89 -14.55
N GLY A 109 -10.56 5.58 -13.28
CA GLY A 109 -10.32 6.60 -12.23
C GLY A 109 -11.55 7.40 -11.82
N ARG A 110 -12.72 7.15 -12.43
CA ARG A 110 -14.02 7.52 -11.90
C ARG A 110 -14.55 6.35 -11.09
N ASP A 111 -15.30 6.59 -10.02
CA ASP A 111 -15.82 5.53 -9.13
C ASP A 111 -16.85 4.57 -9.79
N VAL A 112 -16.73 4.38 -11.10
CA VAL A 112 -17.57 3.47 -11.88
C VAL A 112 -16.81 2.14 -12.02
N PRO A 113 -17.33 1.02 -11.51
CA PRO A 113 -16.67 -0.27 -11.67
C PRO A 113 -16.62 -0.64 -13.16
N VAL A 114 -15.44 -1.07 -13.61
CA VAL A 114 -15.27 -1.67 -14.93
C VAL A 114 -16.10 -2.95 -14.97
N THR A 115 -17.29 -2.87 -15.59
CA THR A 115 -18.24 -3.99 -15.67
C THR A 115 -17.72 -5.00 -16.68
N ASP A 116 -17.86 -6.29 -16.36
CA ASP A 116 -17.54 -7.42 -17.24
C ASP A 116 -18.45 -7.38 -18.48
N ARG A 117 -17.98 -6.72 -19.54
CA ARG A 117 -18.71 -6.63 -20.81
C ARG A 117 -18.14 -7.67 -21.77
N PRO A 118 -18.96 -8.56 -22.33
CA PRO A 118 -18.49 -9.56 -23.28
C PRO A 118 -18.03 -8.90 -24.58
N LEU A 119 -16.73 -8.78 -24.78
CA LEU A 119 -16.15 -8.34 -26.04
C LEU A 119 -16.01 -9.53 -27.01
N PRO A 120 -16.43 -9.38 -28.27
CA PRO A 120 -16.39 -10.47 -29.25
C PRO A 120 -14.98 -10.79 -29.77
N VAL A 121 -13.99 -9.90 -29.53
CA VAL A 121 -12.61 -10.04 -30.00
C VAL A 121 -11.72 -10.32 -28.79
N ARG A 122 -10.97 -11.42 -28.82
CA ARG A 122 -10.18 -11.93 -27.71
C ARG A 122 -9.09 -10.96 -27.27
N GLU A 123 -8.40 -10.37 -28.23
CA GLU A 123 -7.31 -9.40 -28.02
C GLU A 123 -7.77 -8.15 -27.24
N PHE A 124 -9.01 -7.71 -27.48
CA PHE A 124 -9.60 -6.59 -26.76
C PHE A 124 -10.02 -6.98 -25.34
N ARG A 125 -10.37 -8.24 -25.11
CA ARG A 125 -10.68 -8.76 -23.78
C ARG A 125 -9.44 -8.78 -22.89
N ASP A 126 -8.32 -9.28 -23.41
CA ASP A 126 -7.05 -9.30 -22.68
C ASP A 126 -6.60 -7.89 -22.25
N VAL A 127 -6.81 -6.88 -23.11
CA VAL A 127 -6.53 -5.47 -22.77
C VAL A 127 -7.49 -4.95 -21.71
N LEU A 128 -8.78 -5.31 -21.80
CA LEU A 128 -9.79 -4.91 -20.82
C LEU A 128 -9.45 -5.50 -19.43
N ASP A 129 -9.04 -6.76 -19.37
CA ASP A 129 -8.65 -7.43 -18.13
C ASP A 129 -7.41 -6.76 -17.49
N GLN A 130 -6.43 -6.37 -18.31
CA GLN A 130 -5.27 -5.62 -17.83
C GLN A 130 -5.64 -4.23 -17.31
N LEU A 131 -6.56 -3.53 -17.99
CA LEU A 131 -7.07 -2.23 -17.54
C LEU A 131 -7.84 -2.37 -16.23
N ALA A 132 -8.71 -3.37 -16.10
CA ALA A 132 -9.46 -3.65 -14.87
C ALA A 132 -8.52 -3.97 -13.70
N ALA A 133 -7.49 -4.79 -13.93
CA ALA A 133 -6.48 -5.09 -12.91
C ALA A 133 -5.68 -3.84 -12.49
N SER A 134 -5.36 -2.95 -13.44
CA SER A 134 -4.67 -1.69 -13.14
C SER A 134 -5.54 -0.72 -12.35
N ASP A 135 -6.83 -0.60 -12.69
CA ASP A 135 -7.80 0.23 -11.97
C ASP A 135 -7.98 -0.27 -10.53
N ALA A 136 -8.10 -1.58 -10.33
CA ALA A 136 -8.19 -2.17 -9.00
C ALA A 136 -6.95 -1.86 -8.13
N ARG A 137 -5.75 -1.91 -8.72
CA ARG A 137 -4.51 -1.53 -8.02
C ARG A 137 -4.47 -0.04 -7.67
N LEU A 138 -4.90 0.82 -8.60
CA LEU A 138 -4.96 2.27 -8.37
C LEU A 138 -5.96 2.62 -7.26
N ARG A 139 -7.14 1.98 -7.24
CA ARG A 139 -8.12 2.15 -6.15
C ARG A 139 -7.57 1.70 -4.83
N ALA A 140 -7.00 0.50 -4.76
CA ALA A 140 -6.38 0.00 -3.54
C ALA A 140 -5.27 0.91 -3.00
N ALA A 141 -4.45 1.48 -3.90
CA ALA A 141 -3.41 2.44 -3.52
C ALA A 141 -4.01 3.77 -3.00
N ARG A 142 -5.06 4.30 -3.66
CA ARG A 142 -5.76 5.51 -3.20
C ARG A 142 -6.41 5.30 -1.84
N ASP A 143 -7.09 4.17 -1.65
CA ASP A 143 -7.71 3.83 -0.37
C ASP A 143 -6.69 3.68 0.75
N ALA A 144 -5.50 3.15 0.44
CA ALA A 144 -4.40 3.07 1.39
C ALA A 144 -3.88 4.46 1.78
N ILE A 145 -3.68 5.36 0.81
CA ILE A 145 -3.26 6.75 1.05
C ILE A 145 -4.30 7.48 1.90
N THR A 146 -5.57 7.40 1.52
CA THR A 146 -6.66 8.06 2.26
C THR A 146 -6.75 7.56 3.70
N ARG A 147 -6.63 6.25 3.92
CA ARG A 147 -6.58 5.69 5.30
C ARG A 147 -5.38 6.21 6.08
N GLN A 148 -4.21 6.30 5.45
CA GLN A 148 -3.00 6.83 6.09
C GLN A 148 -3.16 8.32 6.44
N GLU A 149 -3.75 9.14 5.56
CA GLU A 149 -4.03 10.56 5.82
C GLU A 149 -5.03 10.75 6.96
N HIS A 150 -6.09 9.93 7.00
CA HIS A 150 -7.06 9.97 8.10
C HIS A 150 -6.40 9.59 9.43
N ALA A 151 -5.64 8.49 9.49
CA ALA A 151 -4.92 8.07 10.69
C ALA A 151 -3.95 9.16 11.19
N ARG A 152 -3.24 9.81 10.27
CA ARG A 152 -2.34 10.94 10.60
C ARG A 152 -3.11 12.14 11.15
N SER A 153 -4.24 12.50 10.55
CA SER A 153 -5.07 13.62 11.01
C SER A 153 -5.67 13.36 12.40
N GLU A 154 -6.13 12.14 12.64
CA GLU A 154 -6.62 11.71 13.95
C GLU A 154 -5.52 11.75 15.01
N LEU A 155 -4.31 11.29 14.67
CA LEU A 155 -3.15 11.35 15.55
C LEU A 155 -2.82 12.78 15.94
N VAL A 156 -2.73 13.71 14.99
CA VAL A 156 -2.47 15.13 15.25
C VAL A 156 -3.54 15.74 16.16
N THR A 157 -4.82 15.46 15.90
CA THR A 157 -5.93 15.95 16.70
C THR A 157 -5.85 15.46 18.15
N ARG A 158 -5.50 14.19 18.32
CA ARG A 158 -5.35 13.54 19.63
C ARG A 158 -4.18 14.11 20.41
N ILE A 159 -3.01 14.27 19.76
CA ILE A 159 -1.82 14.88 20.37
C ILE A 159 -2.12 16.32 20.81
N ALA A 160 -2.80 17.11 19.97
CA ALA A 160 -3.17 18.46 20.30
C ALA A 160 -4.10 18.50 21.55
N HIS A 161 -5.01 17.55 21.69
CA HIS A 161 -5.85 17.39 22.87
C HIS A 161 -5.02 17.03 24.12
N ASP A 162 -4.13 16.02 24.00
CA ASP A 162 -3.32 15.50 25.11
C ASP A 162 -2.24 16.51 25.58
N LEU A 163 -1.82 17.44 24.72
CA LEU A 163 -0.98 18.59 25.08
C LEU A 163 -1.77 19.71 25.75
N ARG A 164 -3.04 19.94 25.36
CA ARG A 164 -3.85 21.02 25.90
C ARG A 164 -4.19 20.83 27.37
N VAL A 165 -4.42 19.59 27.78
CA VAL A 165 -4.79 19.25 29.16
C VAL A 165 -3.71 19.62 30.18
N PRO A 166 -2.43 19.16 30.05
CA PRO A 166 -1.37 19.54 30.98
C PRO A 166 -1.06 21.04 30.92
N LEU A 167 -1.11 21.68 29.74
CA LEU A 167 -0.89 23.14 29.62
C LEU A 167 -1.96 23.95 30.36
N ALA A 168 -3.24 23.54 30.27
CA ALA A 168 -4.30 24.17 31.03
C ALA A 168 -4.11 23.99 32.55
N GLY A 169 -3.61 22.82 32.98
CA GLY A 169 -3.27 22.56 34.37
C GLY A 169 -2.12 23.42 34.87
N ILE A 170 -1.04 23.55 34.08
CA ILE A 170 0.10 24.44 34.40
C ILE A 170 -0.40 25.88 34.58
N ARG A 171 -1.21 26.35 33.65
CA ARG A 171 -1.79 27.70 33.68
C ARG A 171 -2.62 27.94 34.95
N ALA A 172 -3.56 27.05 35.24
CA ALA A 172 -4.41 27.15 36.42
C ALA A 172 -3.62 27.18 37.73
N GLN A 173 -2.56 26.36 37.81
CA GLN A 173 -1.67 26.33 38.99
C GLN A 173 -0.82 27.60 39.11
N ALA A 174 -0.34 28.13 37.99
CA ALA A 174 0.40 29.40 37.98
C ALA A 174 -0.51 30.59 38.37
N GLU A 175 -1.73 30.66 37.86
CA GLU A 175 -2.73 31.67 38.23
C GLU A 175 -3.07 31.58 39.76
N ALA A 176 -3.26 30.36 40.31
CA ALA A 176 -3.50 30.20 41.72
C ALA A 176 -2.31 30.67 42.62
N LEU A 177 -1.08 30.47 42.17
CA LEU A 177 0.12 31.00 42.84
C LEU A 177 0.17 32.54 42.78
N GLN A 178 -0.14 33.14 41.63
CA GLN A 178 -0.17 34.60 41.44
C GLN A 178 -1.21 35.30 42.29
N ASP A 179 -2.38 34.66 42.44
CA ASP A 179 -3.52 35.18 43.21
C ASP A 179 -3.37 34.93 44.72
N GLY A 180 -2.28 34.28 45.16
CA GLY A 180 -2.07 33.97 46.59
C GLY A 180 -3.02 32.90 47.13
N LEU A 181 -3.69 32.16 46.25
CA LEU A 181 -4.65 31.09 46.61
C LEU A 181 -3.99 29.74 46.90
N ALA A 182 -2.68 29.63 46.67
CA ALA A 182 -1.95 28.40 46.92
C ALA A 182 -1.61 28.25 48.42
N ALA A 183 -2.30 27.36 49.12
CA ALA A 183 -2.02 27.06 50.52
C ALA A 183 -0.63 26.44 50.76
N ASP A 184 -0.07 25.79 49.74
CA ASP A 184 1.27 25.17 49.74
C ASP A 184 1.93 25.47 48.37
N PRO A 185 2.66 26.56 48.26
CA PRO A 185 3.33 26.94 46.98
C PRO A 185 4.28 25.89 46.43
N ASP A 186 5.03 25.20 47.28
CA ASP A 186 5.99 24.19 46.87
C ASP A 186 5.31 23.00 46.19
N ARG A 187 4.16 22.60 46.69
CA ARG A 187 3.34 21.56 46.08
C ARG A 187 2.77 21.96 44.74
N TYR A 188 2.41 23.24 44.56
CA TYR A 188 1.94 23.75 43.26
C TYR A 188 3.12 23.79 42.24
N LEU A 189 4.29 24.24 42.66
CA LEU A 189 5.51 24.23 41.84
C LEU A 189 5.89 22.80 41.42
N ALA A 190 5.88 21.85 42.35
CA ALA A 190 6.17 20.44 42.05
C ALA A 190 5.18 19.87 41.02
N ARG A 191 3.88 20.23 41.10
CA ARG A 191 2.88 19.84 40.11
C ARG A 191 3.11 20.47 38.74
N ILE A 192 3.49 21.75 38.69
CA ILE A 192 3.83 22.45 37.45
C ILE A 192 5.01 21.73 36.78
N THR A 193 6.09 21.44 37.54
CA THR A 193 7.25 20.73 37.02
C THR A 193 6.88 19.38 36.45
N ALA A 194 6.10 18.57 37.19
CA ALA A 194 5.64 17.27 36.70
C ALA A 194 4.81 17.35 35.42
N GLN A 195 4.04 18.43 35.24
CA GLN A 195 3.28 18.63 34.01
C GLN A 195 4.15 19.10 32.85
N VAL A 196 5.20 19.91 33.10
CA VAL A 196 6.20 20.26 32.10
C VAL A 196 6.93 19.03 31.62
N ASP A 197 7.41 18.19 32.51
CA ASP A 197 8.08 16.91 32.19
C ASP A 197 7.20 16.02 31.33
N ARG A 198 5.88 15.98 31.63
CA ARG A 198 4.91 15.24 30.82
C ARG A 198 4.76 15.81 29.40
N VAL A 199 4.72 17.14 29.23
CA VAL A 199 4.67 17.80 27.92
C VAL A 199 5.94 17.49 27.13
N ASP A 200 7.11 17.55 27.76
CA ASP A 200 8.39 17.23 27.13
C ASP A 200 8.45 15.78 26.64
N ALA A 201 7.99 14.83 27.47
CA ALA A 201 7.85 13.43 27.08
C ALA A 201 6.94 13.24 25.85
N LEU A 202 5.77 13.92 25.80
CA LEU A 202 4.85 13.85 24.66
C LEU A 202 5.47 14.42 23.37
N VAL A 203 6.20 15.55 23.47
CA VAL A 203 6.91 16.14 22.33
C VAL A 203 8.02 15.20 21.85
N SER A 204 8.78 14.61 22.76
CA SER A 204 9.81 13.62 22.46
C SER A 204 9.23 12.38 21.78
N ASP A 205 8.06 11.91 22.23
CA ASP A 205 7.35 10.79 21.63
C ASP A 205 6.90 11.10 20.21
N LEU A 206 6.33 12.31 20.00
CA LEU A 206 5.91 12.77 18.67
C LEU A 206 7.10 12.84 17.70
N PHE A 207 8.23 13.37 18.17
CA PHE A 207 9.44 13.46 17.35
C PHE A 207 9.98 12.07 16.98
N ALA A 208 9.97 11.11 17.92
CA ALA A 208 10.37 9.73 17.63
C ALA A 208 9.46 9.06 16.60
N VAL A 209 8.13 9.19 16.74
CA VAL A 209 7.17 8.66 15.74
C VAL A 209 7.43 9.29 14.38
N SER A 210 7.64 10.60 14.32
CA SER A 210 7.97 11.29 13.06
C SER A 210 9.24 10.75 12.40
N GLN A 211 10.29 10.44 13.18
CA GLN A 211 11.52 9.85 12.66
C GLN A 211 11.32 8.41 12.20
N ILE A 212 10.50 7.62 12.92
CA ILE A 212 10.15 6.24 12.56
C ILE A 212 9.39 6.23 11.23
N ASP A 213 8.36 7.05 11.10
CA ASP A 213 7.54 7.15 9.88
C ASP A 213 8.34 7.63 8.66
N ALA A 214 9.28 8.55 8.87
CA ALA A 214 10.19 9.03 7.84
C ALA A 214 11.33 8.04 7.51
N GLY A 215 11.50 6.95 8.28
CA GLY A 215 12.62 6.02 8.13
C GLY A 215 13.99 6.65 8.43
N THR A 216 14.01 7.76 9.20
CA THR A 216 15.23 8.52 9.53
C THR A 216 15.79 8.21 10.92
N LEU A 217 15.16 7.32 11.67
CA LEU A 217 15.64 6.89 12.98
C LEU A 217 16.96 6.10 12.81
N ALA A 218 18.09 6.77 13.03
CA ALA A 218 19.42 6.18 12.90
C ALA A 218 20.00 5.85 14.29
N PRO A 219 20.12 4.57 14.68
CA PRO A 219 20.66 4.19 15.97
C PRO A 219 22.19 4.37 16.03
N ARG A 220 22.70 4.92 17.13
CA ARG A 220 24.12 4.94 17.45
C ARG A 220 24.47 3.64 18.16
N ARG A 221 24.83 2.63 17.38
CA ARG A 221 25.04 1.26 17.88
C ARG A 221 26.31 1.14 18.70
N GLN A 222 26.17 0.49 19.84
CA GLN A 222 27.26 0.02 20.70
C GLN A 222 26.85 -1.29 21.38
N ARG A 223 27.78 -2.00 21.96
CA ARG A 223 27.48 -3.23 22.71
C ARG A 223 26.75 -2.88 24.00
N VAL A 224 25.55 -3.42 24.19
CA VAL A 224 24.64 -3.09 25.30
C VAL A 224 24.11 -4.39 25.89
N SER A 225 24.13 -4.50 27.22
CA SER A 225 23.43 -5.53 27.97
C SER A 225 21.96 -5.18 28.08
N LEU A 226 21.08 -5.97 27.46
CA LEU A 226 19.62 -5.81 27.61
C LEU A 226 19.14 -6.18 29.01
N ALA A 227 19.91 -7.06 29.72
CA ALA A 227 19.65 -7.42 31.11
C ALA A 227 19.79 -6.19 32.03
N ASP A 228 20.86 -5.42 31.86
CA ASP A 228 21.11 -4.21 32.64
C ASP A 228 20.06 -3.15 32.33
N LEU A 229 19.75 -2.90 31.03
CA LEU A 229 18.71 -1.94 30.63
C LEU A 229 17.34 -2.29 31.18
N ALA A 230 16.98 -3.58 31.19
CA ALA A 230 15.68 -4.01 31.74
C ALA A 230 15.65 -3.83 33.26
N SER A 231 16.73 -4.11 33.94
CA SER A 231 16.87 -3.93 35.40
C SER A 231 16.79 -2.46 35.78
N ASP A 232 17.52 -1.60 35.07
CA ASP A 232 17.50 -0.15 35.29
C ASP A 232 16.12 0.44 35.05
N ALA A 233 15.45 0.10 33.92
CA ALA A 233 14.11 0.56 33.63
C ALA A 233 13.07 0.09 34.67
N ALA A 234 13.21 -1.14 35.18
CA ALA A 234 12.36 -1.65 36.24
C ALA A 234 12.63 -0.93 37.58
N ALA A 235 13.91 -0.60 37.89
CA ALA A 235 14.25 0.17 39.09
C ALA A 235 13.64 1.59 39.05
N ASP A 236 13.70 2.26 37.89
CA ASP A 236 13.12 3.60 37.68
C ASP A 236 11.59 3.61 37.85
N LEU A 237 10.92 2.53 37.42
CA LEU A 237 9.46 2.42 37.47
C LEU A 237 8.94 1.75 38.76
N ARG A 238 9.84 1.31 39.66
CA ARG A 238 9.46 0.61 40.89
C ARG A 238 8.54 1.44 41.80
N SER A 239 8.87 2.72 41.99
CA SER A 239 8.04 3.61 42.81
C SER A 239 6.62 3.77 42.24
N LEU A 240 6.49 3.76 40.90
CA LEU A 240 5.20 3.82 40.22
C LEU A 240 4.42 2.51 40.41
N ALA A 241 5.07 1.38 40.27
CA ALA A 241 4.49 0.06 40.48
C ALA A 241 4.03 -0.12 41.93
N ASP A 242 4.89 0.24 42.91
CA ASP A 242 4.56 0.17 44.34
C ASP A 242 3.36 1.06 44.69
N ALA A 243 3.32 2.30 44.16
CA ALA A 243 2.19 3.22 44.37
C ALA A 243 0.88 2.69 43.76
N ALA A 244 0.97 1.89 42.71
CA ALA A 244 -0.16 1.22 42.08
C ALA A 244 -0.53 -0.12 42.77
N GLY A 245 0.29 -0.59 43.71
CA GLY A 245 0.14 -1.89 44.37
C GLY A 245 0.44 -3.07 43.42
N ILE A 246 1.37 -2.90 42.48
CA ILE A 246 1.74 -3.89 41.47
C ILE A 246 3.10 -4.47 41.80
N ARG A 247 3.22 -5.79 41.70
CA ARG A 247 4.51 -6.49 41.87
C ARG A 247 5.24 -6.50 40.52
N LEU A 248 6.46 -5.94 40.51
CA LEU A 248 7.32 -5.90 39.32
C LEU A 248 8.55 -6.78 39.56
N GLU A 249 8.71 -7.82 38.74
CA GLU A 249 9.81 -8.76 38.79
C GLU A 249 10.61 -8.76 37.47
N VAL A 250 11.94 -8.93 37.58
CA VAL A 250 12.85 -9.01 36.41
C VAL A 250 13.65 -10.29 36.50
N THR A 251 13.60 -11.07 35.43
CA THR A 251 14.44 -12.26 35.24
C THR A 251 15.28 -12.08 33.98
N ALA A 252 16.56 -11.90 34.10
CA ALA A 252 17.42 -11.61 32.96
C ALA A 252 18.61 -12.57 32.88
N SER A 253 19.07 -12.85 31.67
CA SER A 253 20.27 -13.63 31.39
C SER A 253 21.44 -12.69 31.11
N ASP A 254 22.56 -12.90 31.78
CA ASP A 254 23.80 -12.11 31.60
C ASP A 254 24.36 -12.16 30.16
N ALA A 255 23.97 -13.17 29.38
CA ALA A 255 24.40 -13.33 27.99
C ALA A 255 23.58 -12.50 26.98
N ALA A 256 22.61 -11.68 27.41
CA ALA A 256 21.73 -10.91 26.58
C ALA A 256 22.37 -9.59 26.09
N VAL A 257 23.41 -9.69 25.27
CA VAL A 257 24.12 -8.54 24.68
C VAL A 257 23.67 -8.33 23.25
N VAL A 258 23.46 -7.06 22.87
CA VAL A 258 23.08 -6.63 21.50
C VAL A 258 23.97 -5.48 21.03
N ASP A 259 24.02 -5.26 19.72
CA ASP A 259 24.67 -4.09 19.11
C ASP A 259 23.60 -3.04 18.77
N ALA A 260 23.40 -2.07 19.68
CA ALA A 260 22.25 -1.20 19.66
C ALA A 260 22.51 0.18 20.28
N ASP A 261 21.57 1.10 20.12
CA ASP A 261 21.56 2.41 20.79
C ASP A 261 20.95 2.27 22.20
N PRO A 262 21.71 2.48 23.27
CA PRO A 262 21.23 2.24 24.64
C PRO A 262 20.08 3.17 25.02
N GLY A 263 20.09 4.42 24.57
CA GLY A 263 19.03 5.38 24.90
C GLY A 263 17.70 5.00 24.24
N GLN A 264 17.77 4.57 22.98
CA GLN A 264 16.57 4.08 22.28
C GLN A 264 16.04 2.79 22.90
N LEU A 265 16.91 1.84 23.26
CA LEU A 265 16.47 0.59 23.89
C LEU A 265 15.93 0.80 25.30
N ALA A 266 16.56 1.65 26.13
CA ALA A 266 16.03 2.01 27.43
C ALA A 266 14.62 2.56 27.33
N ARG A 267 14.38 3.44 26.34
CA ARG A 267 13.05 3.98 26.04
C ARG A 267 12.07 2.89 25.61
N ALA A 268 12.48 1.96 24.75
CA ALA A 268 11.60 0.85 24.33
C ALA A 268 11.18 -0.03 25.51
N VAL A 269 12.12 -0.40 26.38
CA VAL A 269 11.84 -1.18 27.59
C VAL A 269 10.93 -0.41 28.55
N ALA A 270 11.24 0.86 28.83
CA ALA A 270 10.44 1.71 29.70
C ALA A 270 8.98 1.87 29.18
N ASN A 271 8.80 2.04 27.87
CA ASN A 271 7.48 2.14 27.27
C ASN A 271 6.64 0.88 27.47
N VAL A 272 7.22 -0.30 27.27
CA VAL A 272 6.49 -1.56 27.48
C VAL A 272 6.15 -1.77 28.95
N LEU A 273 7.10 -1.51 29.85
CA LEU A 273 6.89 -1.61 31.30
C LEU A 273 5.83 -0.63 31.80
N ALA A 274 5.91 0.64 31.41
CA ALA A 274 4.93 1.65 31.77
C ALA A 274 3.52 1.27 31.30
N ASN A 275 3.43 0.74 30.06
CA ASN A 275 2.17 0.24 29.52
C ASN A 275 1.60 -0.92 30.36
N ALA A 276 2.42 -1.91 30.74
CA ALA A 276 2.01 -3.02 31.57
C ALA A 276 1.51 -2.53 32.94
N ILE A 277 2.30 -1.70 33.63
CA ILE A 277 1.92 -1.13 34.96
C ILE A 277 0.61 -0.35 34.88
N GLN A 278 0.36 0.36 33.79
CA GLN A 278 -0.86 1.15 33.61
C GLN A 278 -2.11 0.29 33.48
N HIS A 279 -2.02 -0.92 32.91
CA HIS A 279 -3.17 -1.76 32.60
C HIS A 279 -3.43 -2.87 33.63
N VAL A 280 -2.45 -3.19 34.48
CA VAL A 280 -2.57 -4.21 35.53
C VAL A 280 -3.43 -3.71 36.70
N PRO A 281 -4.39 -4.51 37.24
CA PRO A 281 -5.14 -4.17 38.45
C PRO A 281 -4.25 -4.13 39.69
N ALA A 282 -4.65 -3.34 40.72
CA ALA A 282 -3.94 -3.33 41.98
C ALA A 282 -3.90 -4.75 42.58
N GLY A 283 -2.74 -5.14 43.08
CA GLY A 283 -2.45 -6.51 43.52
C GLY A 283 -1.98 -7.46 42.42
N GLY A 284 -1.95 -7.00 41.14
CA GLY A 284 -1.48 -7.80 40.01
C GLY A 284 0.05 -7.80 39.87
N HIS A 285 0.50 -8.41 38.78
CA HIS A 285 1.89 -8.77 38.55
C HIS A 285 2.37 -8.33 37.17
N VAL A 286 3.61 -7.89 37.10
CA VAL A 286 4.31 -7.61 35.83
C VAL A 286 5.67 -8.32 35.88
N ASP A 287 5.87 -9.24 34.95
CA ASP A 287 7.10 -10.01 34.80
C ASP A 287 7.89 -9.56 33.57
N VAL A 288 9.14 -9.26 33.75
CA VAL A 288 10.07 -8.95 32.66
C VAL A 288 11.07 -10.09 32.52
N SER A 289 11.19 -10.65 31.34
CA SER A 289 12.21 -11.64 31.07
C SER A 289 13.08 -11.23 29.88
N VAL A 290 14.40 -11.38 30.04
CA VAL A 290 15.37 -11.15 28.99
C VAL A 290 16.15 -12.43 28.74
N ARG A 291 16.07 -12.95 27.50
CA ARG A 291 16.69 -14.24 27.14
C ARG A 291 17.36 -14.15 25.77
N THR A 292 18.43 -14.92 25.61
CA THR A 292 19.02 -15.18 24.29
C THR A 292 18.46 -16.50 23.76
N ASP A 293 17.93 -16.45 22.53
CA ASP A 293 17.35 -17.60 21.84
C ASP A 293 17.96 -17.68 20.42
N GLY A 294 18.98 -18.53 20.29
CA GLY A 294 19.76 -18.65 19.06
C GLY A 294 20.49 -17.37 18.69
N ASP A 295 20.14 -16.80 17.54
CA ASP A 295 20.71 -15.55 17.00
C ASP A 295 19.90 -14.30 17.40
N ARG A 296 18.95 -14.43 18.33
CA ARG A 296 18.09 -13.33 18.80
C ARG A 296 18.20 -13.16 20.30
N VAL A 297 18.15 -11.91 20.73
CA VAL A 297 17.90 -11.53 22.13
C VAL A 297 16.49 -11.01 22.25
N ARG A 298 15.74 -11.55 23.18
CA ARG A 298 14.31 -11.30 23.35
C ARG A 298 14.03 -10.69 24.72
N VAL A 299 13.29 -9.60 24.72
CA VAL A 299 12.69 -9.01 25.92
C VAL A 299 11.22 -9.31 25.89
N THR A 300 10.70 -9.93 26.95
CA THR A 300 9.29 -10.26 27.11
C THR A 300 8.78 -9.60 28.37
N VAL A 301 7.68 -8.87 28.26
CA VAL A 301 6.94 -8.31 29.39
C VAL A 301 5.57 -8.97 29.44
N GLU A 302 5.27 -9.64 30.54
CA GLU A 302 3.99 -10.30 30.81
C GLU A 302 3.27 -9.57 31.93
N ASP A 303 1.97 -9.45 31.78
CA ASP A 303 1.14 -8.77 32.80
C ASP A 303 -0.15 -9.55 33.09
N ASP A 304 -0.75 -9.25 34.25
CA ASP A 304 -2.04 -9.79 34.70
C ASP A 304 -3.20 -8.84 34.39
N GLY A 305 -3.04 -7.97 33.40
CA GLY A 305 -4.09 -7.04 32.97
C GLY A 305 -5.25 -7.70 32.23
N PRO A 306 -6.15 -6.91 31.64
CA PRO A 306 -7.29 -7.44 30.89
C PRO A 306 -6.89 -8.06 29.54
N GLY A 307 -5.65 -7.90 29.11
CA GLY A 307 -5.19 -8.28 27.78
C GLY A 307 -5.72 -7.33 26.68
N PHE A 308 -5.58 -7.76 25.44
CA PHE A 308 -6.06 -7.07 24.24
C PHE A 308 -7.43 -7.63 23.84
N GLY A 309 -8.31 -6.79 23.31
CA GLY A 309 -9.56 -7.23 22.70
C GLY A 309 -9.34 -8.08 21.43
N ASP A 310 -10.40 -8.72 20.95
CA ASP A 310 -10.34 -9.56 19.75
C ASP A 310 -9.85 -8.74 18.53
N GLY A 311 -8.73 -9.18 17.92
CA GLY A 311 -8.11 -8.52 16.78
C GLY A 311 -7.31 -7.26 17.10
N GLU A 312 -7.24 -6.80 18.35
CA GLU A 312 -6.55 -5.57 18.74
C GLU A 312 -5.02 -5.72 18.82
N THR A 313 -4.48 -6.92 18.93
CA THR A 313 -3.04 -7.18 19.03
C THR A 313 -2.24 -6.65 17.83
N ALA A 314 -2.82 -6.72 16.62
CA ALA A 314 -2.19 -6.22 15.42
C ALA A 314 -2.12 -4.68 15.40
N SER A 315 -3.17 -4.01 15.87
CA SER A 315 -3.29 -2.55 15.91
C SER A 315 -2.62 -1.93 17.13
N ALA A 316 -2.25 -2.71 18.14
CA ALA A 316 -1.64 -2.21 19.37
C ALA A 316 -0.33 -1.41 19.14
N PHE A 317 0.35 -1.65 18.01
CA PHE A 317 1.55 -0.94 17.59
C PHE A 317 1.31 0.19 16.59
N GLU A 318 0.07 0.52 16.28
CA GLU A 318 -0.28 1.70 15.48
C GLU A 318 -0.18 2.97 16.34
N ALA A 319 0.40 4.02 15.78
CA ALA A 319 0.56 5.27 16.51
C ALA A 319 -0.80 5.86 16.91
N GLY A 320 -0.97 6.13 18.20
CA GLY A 320 -2.21 6.66 18.76
C GLY A 320 -3.30 5.61 19.05
N TRP A 321 -3.00 4.32 18.91
CA TRP A 321 -3.95 3.27 19.27
C TRP A 321 -4.19 3.23 20.78
N ARG A 322 -5.44 3.01 21.17
CA ARG A 322 -5.89 2.76 22.56
C ARG A 322 -6.93 1.66 22.57
N GLY A 323 -6.71 0.62 23.35
CA GLY A 323 -7.63 -0.49 23.48
C GLY A 323 -9.03 -0.07 23.92
N SER A 324 -10.04 -0.85 23.55
CA SER A 324 -11.44 -0.64 23.91
C SER A 324 -11.67 -0.67 25.44
N THR A 325 -10.85 -1.40 26.16
CA THR A 325 -10.88 -1.54 27.63
C THR A 325 -10.29 -0.32 28.37
N ALA A 326 -9.57 0.57 27.69
CA ALA A 326 -8.97 1.77 28.30
C ALA A 326 -9.97 2.89 28.68
N ARG A 327 -11.27 2.70 28.46
CA ARG A 327 -12.32 3.69 28.78
C ARG A 327 -12.80 3.70 30.23
N SER A 328 -12.15 2.97 31.14
CA SER A 328 -12.53 3.01 32.56
C SER A 328 -11.95 4.25 33.25
N PRO A 329 -12.79 5.16 33.83
CA PRO A 329 -12.36 6.46 34.34
C PRO A 329 -11.66 6.41 35.72
N HIS A 330 -11.13 5.27 36.15
CA HIS A 330 -10.75 5.06 37.55
C HIS A 330 -9.26 4.80 37.79
N ARG A 331 -8.33 5.25 36.91
CA ARG A 331 -6.91 5.12 37.22
C ARG A 331 -6.15 6.41 37.01
N LEU A 332 -5.27 6.65 37.95
CA LEU A 332 -4.28 7.71 38.03
C LEU A 332 -3.71 8.00 36.60
N ASP A 333 -4.28 9.03 35.97
CA ASP A 333 -3.84 9.59 34.68
C ASP A 333 -2.42 10.22 34.79
N VAL A 334 -1.55 9.62 35.63
CA VAL A 334 -0.19 10.12 35.86
C VAL A 334 0.70 9.89 34.61
N THR A 335 0.34 8.90 33.79
CA THR A 335 1.08 8.55 32.57
C THR A 335 0.20 8.37 31.33
N GLY A 336 -1.01 8.99 31.31
CA GLY A 336 -1.94 8.92 30.16
C GLY A 336 -1.22 9.27 28.86
N GLY A 337 -0.60 8.27 28.24
CA GLY A 337 0.16 8.42 27.02
C GLY A 337 -0.75 8.56 25.83
N ALA A 338 -0.29 9.28 24.81
CA ALA A 338 -0.97 9.48 23.52
C ALA A 338 -1.16 8.16 22.70
N GLY A 339 -0.89 6.98 23.29
CA GLY A 339 -0.90 5.69 22.60
C GLY A 339 0.30 5.52 21.65
N LEU A 340 1.42 6.18 21.96
CA LEU A 340 2.61 6.16 21.11
C LEU A 340 3.66 5.14 21.58
N GLY A 341 3.65 4.72 22.84
CA GLY A 341 4.71 3.93 23.45
C GLY A 341 5.03 2.61 22.75
N LEU A 342 3.99 1.80 22.43
CA LEU A 342 4.19 0.53 21.71
C LEU A 342 4.62 0.75 20.25
N ALA A 343 4.07 1.78 19.58
CA ALA A 343 4.49 2.16 18.23
C ALA A 343 5.98 2.55 18.20
N ILE A 344 6.43 3.34 19.18
CA ILE A 344 7.84 3.71 19.36
C ILE A 344 8.69 2.47 19.62
N THR A 345 8.25 1.57 20.49
CA THR A 345 8.97 0.32 20.79
C THR A 345 9.19 -0.51 19.53
N ARG A 346 8.13 -0.71 18.71
CA ARG A 346 8.26 -1.45 17.44
C ARG A 346 9.15 -0.74 16.44
N GLY A 347 9.04 0.59 16.34
CA GLY A 347 9.88 1.41 15.48
C GLY A 347 11.37 1.30 15.85
N ILE A 348 11.68 1.37 17.15
CA ILE A 348 13.04 1.18 17.67
C ILE A 348 13.52 -0.24 17.37
N ALA A 349 12.74 -1.29 17.66
CA ALA A 349 13.12 -2.67 17.38
C ALA A 349 13.46 -2.85 15.89
N ARG A 350 12.64 -2.33 14.99
CA ARG A 350 12.86 -2.39 13.53
C ARG A 350 14.10 -1.62 13.06
N ALA A 351 14.37 -0.45 13.63
CA ALA A 351 15.60 0.31 13.34
C ALA A 351 16.86 -0.46 13.73
N HIS A 352 16.75 -1.39 14.69
CA HIS A 352 17.82 -2.28 15.14
C HIS A 352 17.82 -3.65 14.44
N GLY A 353 16.96 -3.87 13.44
CA GLY A 353 16.89 -5.14 12.69
C GLY A 353 16.05 -6.24 13.36
N GLY A 354 15.25 -5.86 14.34
CA GLY A 354 14.31 -6.72 15.05
C GLY A 354 12.85 -6.43 14.70
N ASP A 355 11.93 -6.85 15.56
CA ASP A 355 10.49 -6.48 15.54
C ASP A 355 9.90 -6.59 16.96
N ALA A 356 8.64 -6.12 17.11
CA ALA A 356 7.87 -6.26 18.32
C ALA A 356 6.49 -6.84 18.01
N SER A 357 5.97 -7.66 18.93
CA SER A 357 4.66 -8.30 18.85
C SER A 357 3.96 -8.31 20.19
N ALA A 358 2.64 -8.50 20.16
CA ALA A 358 1.81 -8.62 21.36
C ALA A 358 0.82 -9.78 21.21
N GLU A 359 0.54 -10.45 22.29
CA GLU A 359 -0.44 -11.54 22.36
C GLU A 359 -1.12 -11.56 23.72
N ASN A 360 -2.28 -12.22 23.79
CA ASN A 360 -2.93 -12.50 25.07
C ASN A 360 -2.33 -13.77 25.68
N ARG A 361 -2.11 -13.76 26.99
CA ARG A 361 -1.62 -14.93 27.72
C ARG A 361 -2.73 -15.98 27.90
N PRO A 362 -2.41 -17.27 27.80
CA PRO A 362 -3.31 -18.32 28.24
C PRO A 362 -3.62 -18.13 29.74
N GLY A 363 -4.88 -17.85 30.08
CA GLY A 363 -5.29 -17.61 31.47
C GLY A 363 -5.52 -16.15 31.84
N GLY A 364 -5.35 -15.22 30.92
CA GLY A 364 -5.57 -13.78 31.10
C GLY A 364 -4.28 -12.97 31.15
N GLY A 365 -4.39 -11.67 30.85
CA GLY A 365 -3.26 -10.76 30.75
C GLY A 365 -2.69 -10.63 29.35
N ALA A 366 -1.74 -9.74 29.20
CA ALA A 366 -1.02 -9.52 27.95
C ALA A 366 0.42 -10.00 28.03
N ARG A 367 0.99 -10.27 26.86
CA ARG A 367 2.42 -10.47 26.63
C ARG A 367 2.86 -9.57 25.51
N VAL A 368 3.80 -8.68 25.79
CA VAL A 368 4.48 -7.85 24.80
C VAL A 368 5.92 -8.32 24.68
N LEU A 369 6.35 -8.56 23.47
CA LEU A 369 7.65 -9.10 23.15
C LEU A 369 8.32 -8.19 22.12
N PHE A 370 9.60 -7.86 22.32
CA PHE A 370 10.44 -7.37 21.24
C PHE A 370 11.76 -8.13 21.17
N GLU A 371 12.25 -8.33 19.97
CA GLU A 371 13.45 -9.10 19.72
C GLU A 371 14.43 -8.34 18.83
N LEU A 372 15.70 -8.57 19.07
CA LEU A 372 16.84 -7.94 18.38
C LEU A 372 17.83 -9.02 17.96
N PRO A 373 18.60 -8.80 16.86
CA PRO A 373 19.67 -9.72 16.49
C PRO A 373 20.76 -9.72 17.56
N ALA A 374 21.19 -10.91 17.96
CA ALA A 374 22.38 -11.06 18.78
C ALA A 374 23.64 -10.71 17.94
N PRO A 375 24.68 -10.11 18.54
CA PRO A 375 25.92 -9.89 17.82
C PRO A 375 26.51 -11.24 17.38
N PRO A 376 27.17 -11.29 16.21
CA PRO A 376 27.84 -12.50 15.79
C PRO A 376 28.80 -12.97 16.88
N ALA A 377 28.80 -14.27 17.17
CA ALA A 377 29.73 -14.85 18.11
C ALA A 377 31.16 -14.46 17.70
N GLU A 378 31.88 -13.76 18.59
CA GLU A 378 33.31 -13.52 18.36
C GLU A 378 33.95 -14.89 18.19
N THR A 379 34.33 -15.23 16.96
CA THR A 379 35.28 -16.32 16.74
C THR A 379 36.54 -15.96 17.54
N ALA A 380 36.74 -16.67 18.66
CA ALA A 380 37.93 -16.54 19.44
C ALA A 380 39.14 -16.66 18.49
N ARG A 381 39.78 -15.55 18.20
CA ARG A 381 41.07 -15.57 17.51
C ARG A 381 42.06 -16.11 18.54
N SER A 382 42.33 -17.41 18.42
CA SER A 382 43.43 -18.10 19.07
C SER A 382 44.76 -17.56 18.58
#